data_72de90a17af49a33b0d53d670daabc75
#
_entry.id   72de90a17af49a33b0d53d670daabc75
#
_cell.length_a   1.000
_cell.length_b   1.000
_cell.length_c   1.000
_cell.angle_alpha   90.00
_cell.angle_beta   90.00
_cell.angle_gamma   90.00
#
_symmetry.space_group_name_H-M   'P 1'
#
loop_
_entity.id
_entity.type
_entity.pdbx_description
1 polymer ?
#
loop_
_entity_poly.entity_id
_entity_poly.type
_entity_poly.pdbx_seq_one_letter_code
_entity_poly.pdbx_strand_id
1 'polypeptide(L)'
;MIAPTCTHTTKHKHGKDRQNRQRYKCAICGQTFVDAEAKPLGDMRISVDQAATALSLMFEGMSIRSVQRVTGLCRQTLADLIVMVGTNCQRLLANKIKAVPVKDVQIDELWSFVGMKEKTRFIRQRGADFGDSWTFIAIERDTKLIVAHEVGLRDHSTCVTFLRKVDAATSGRFQVTTDGLRAYTMNVPFILGSRVDFAQLIKIYANNQAETRYSPAVIVSAEKQPIMGQPEETKISTSHIERFNLTLRTCLRRFTRLTIAHSKSLKHHVAMQAIFMAWYNFGRKHETLKGKTPAMASGLSDNPWTVRELIEIAAAA
;
A
#
# COMPACT_ATOMS: atom_id res chain seq x y z
N MET A 1 7.31 10.06 46.06
CA MET A 1 5.91 9.82 45.72
C MET A 1 5.68 10.44 44.34
N ILE A 2 5.50 9.61 43.31
CA ILE A 2 5.16 10.07 41.95
C ILE A 2 3.67 10.42 42.01
N ALA A 3 3.32 11.69 41.78
CA ALA A 3 1.94 12.11 41.70
C ALA A 3 1.22 11.34 40.57
N PRO A 4 -0.01 10.83 40.77
CA PRO A 4 -0.73 10.17 39.72
C PRO A 4 -0.91 11.13 38.53
N THR A 5 -0.62 10.68 37.36
CA THR A 5 -0.76 11.43 36.10
C THR A 5 -2.23 11.83 35.91
N CYS A 6 -2.55 13.12 36.11
CA CYS A 6 -3.91 13.65 35.95
C CYS A 6 -4.30 13.61 34.47
N THR A 7 -5.46 13.04 34.14
CA THR A 7 -5.97 12.94 32.76
C THR A 7 -6.55 14.25 32.20
N HIS A 8 -6.57 15.31 33.03
CA HIS A 8 -7.06 16.65 32.69
C HIS A 8 -8.47 16.70 32.06
N THR A 9 -9.34 15.78 32.44
CA THR A 9 -10.72 15.68 31.91
C THR A 9 -11.59 16.87 32.21
N THR A 10 -11.38 17.52 33.38
CA THR A 10 -12.12 18.73 33.80
C THR A 10 -11.20 19.94 33.63
N LYS A 11 -11.46 20.75 32.59
CA LYS A 11 -10.63 21.91 32.23
C LYS A 11 -11.48 23.14 31.93
N HIS A 12 -10.95 24.32 32.17
CA HIS A 12 -11.53 25.60 31.80
C HIS A 12 -10.51 26.48 31.07
N LYS A 13 -10.98 27.39 30.21
CA LYS A 13 -10.12 28.29 29.43
C LYS A 13 -9.29 29.17 30.36
N HIS A 14 -7.98 29.29 30.07
CA HIS A 14 -7.03 30.04 30.90
C HIS A 14 -6.06 30.85 30.02
N GLY A 15 -6.58 31.83 29.29
CA GLY A 15 -5.80 32.73 28.44
C GLY A 15 -5.23 32.03 27.20
N LYS A 16 -4.24 32.66 26.58
CA LYS A 16 -3.54 32.17 25.38
C LYS A 16 -2.04 32.09 25.63
N ASP A 17 -1.34 31.21 24.86
CA ASP A 17 0.11 31.15 24.88
C ASP A 17 0.75 32.21 23.96
N ARG A 18 2.10 32.23 23.90
CA ARG A 18 2.87 33.14 23.03
C ARG A 18 2.61 32.95 21.54
N GLN A 19 2.03 31.81 21.14
CA GLN A 19 1.66 31.47 19.78
C GLN A 19 0.16 31.65 19.51
N ASN A 20 -0.55 32.39 20.41
CA ASN A 20 -1.98 32.67 20.35
C ASN A 20 -2.89 31.43 20.48
N ARG A 21 -2.37 30.27 20.94
CA ARG A 21 -3.14 29.04 21.17
C ARG A 21 -3.89 29.12 22.51
N GLN A 22 -5.11 28.58 22.56
CA GLN A 22 -5.93 28.53 23.77
C GLN A 22 -5.24 27.67 24.85
N ARG A 23 -4.93 28.24 25.99
CA ARG A 23 -4.50 27.52 27.20
C ARG A 23 -5.70 27.11 28.02
N TYR A 24 -5.55 25.98 28.69
CA TYR A 24 -6.52 25.46 29.65
C TYR A 24 -5.86 25.29 31.03
N LYS A 25 -6.64 25.37 32.08
CA LYS A 25 -6.23 25.01 33.43
C LYS A 25 -7.09 23.86 33.92
N CYS A 26 -6.45 22.80 34.41
CA CYS A 26 -7.15 21.66 34.98
C CYS A 26 -7.77 22.03 36.33
N ALA A 27 -9.05 21.73 36.50
CA ALA A 27 -9.75 22.00 37.78
C ALA A 27 -9.29 21.05 38.89
N ILE A 28 -8.73 19.87 38.55
CA ILE A 28 -8.34 18.85 39.52
C ILE A 28 -6.90 19.11 40.03
N CYS A 29 -5.93 19.27 39.13
CA CYS A 29 -4.50 19.38 39.49
C CYS A 29 -3.92 20.78 39.39
N GLY A 30 -4.70 21.77 38.90
CA GLY A 30 -4.28 23.17 38.77
C GLY A 30 -3.26 23.45 37.65
N GLN A 31 -2.73 22.44 36.97
CA GLN A 31 -1.76 22.61 35.88
C GLN A 31 -2.40 23.32 34.69
N THR A 32 -1.61 24.18 34.06
CA THR A 32 -1.98 24.81 32.78
C THR A 32 -1.32 24.10 31.62
N PHE A 33 -2.11 23.85 30.58
CA PHE A 33 -1.65 23.18 29.36
C PHE A 33 -2.37 23.75 28.13
N VAL A 34 -1.84 23.47 26.97
CA VAL A 34 -2.52 23.68 25.69
C VAL A 34 -2.99 22.29 25.25
N ASP A 35 -4.22 22.19 24.74
CA ASP A 35 -4.64 20.92 24.13
C ASP A 35 -3.62 20.52 23.08
N ALA A 36 -3.21 19.27 23.13
CA ALA A 36 -2.31 18.76 22.11
C ALA A 36 -3.02 18.87 20.75
N GLU A 37 -2.60 19.84 19.94
CA GLU A 37 -3.02 19.85 18.54
C GLU A 37 -2.59 18.50 17.93
N ALA A 38 -3.49 17.89 17.19
CA ALA A 38 -3.14 16.72 16.40
C ALA A 38 -1.96 17.12 15.52
N LYS A 39 -0.80 16.46 15.72
CA LYS A 39 0.40 16.67 14.90
C LYS A 39 0.52 15.53 13.88
N PRO A 40 -0.22 15.58 12.76
CA PRO A 40 -0.25 14.48 11.79
C PRO A 40 1.13 14.16 11.19
N LEU A 41 2.04 15.14 11.24
CA LEU A 41 3.41 15.06 10.76
C LEU A 41 4.45 15.03 11.89
N GLY A 42 4.03 14.76 13.14
CA GLY A 42 4.93 14.76 14.30
C GLY A 42 5.67 16.09 14.45
N ASP A 43 7.00 16.03 14.56
CA ASP A 43 7.85 17.22 14.72
C ASP A 43 8.40 17.78 13.38
N MET A 44 7.88 17.35 12.24
CA MET A 44 8.26 17.91 10.95
C MET A 44 7.84 19.40 10.87
N ARG A 45 8.72 20.22 10.27
CA ARG A 45 8.51 21.68 10.17
C ARG A 45 7.67 22.11 8.96
N ILE A 46 7.26 21.16 8.10
CA ILE A 46 6.42 21.43 6.94
C ILE A 46 4.94 21.38 7.33
N SER A 47 4.10 22.15 6.62
CA SER A 47 2.65 22.08 6.79
C SER A 47 2.07 20.79 6.20
N VAL A 48 0.88 20.39 6.65
CA VAL A 48 0.15 19.26 6.08
C VAL A 48 -0.15 19.49 4.59
N ASP A 49 -0.42 20.74 4.19
CA ASP A 49 -0.67 21.09 2.77
C ASP A 49 0.58 20.93 1.90
N GLN A 50 1.75 21.32 2.41
CA GLN A 50 3.02 21.06 1.72
C GLN A 50 3.30 19.55 1.60
N ALA A 51 3.02 18.78 2.64
CA ALA A 51 3.14 17.34 2.63
C ALA A 51 2.17 16.69 1.62
N ALA A 52 0.90 17.12 1.62
CA ALA A 52 -0.13 16.64 0.70
C ALA A 52 0.24 16.94 -0.76
N THR A 53 0.71 18.16 -1.05
CA THR A 53 1.19 18.54 -2.39
C THR A 53 2.37 17.66 -2.82
N ALA A 54 3.36 17.46 -1.93
CA ALA A 54 4.52 16.62 -2.24
C ALA A 54 4.13 15.17 -2.55
N LEU A 55 3.24 14.57 -1.78
CA LEU A 55 2.76 13.20 -2.01
C LEU A 55 1.91 13.11 -3.28
N SER A 56 1.04 14.09 -3.54
CA SER A 56 0.25 14.14 -4.78
C SER A 56 1.14 14.15 -6.02
N LEU A 57 2.19 14.96 -6.04
CA LEU A 57 3.17 14.98 -7.13
C LEU A 57 3.89 13.63 -7.31
N MET A 58 4.15 12.92 -6.19
CA MET A 58 4.75 11.57 -6.26
C MET A 58 3.77 10.54 -6.84
N PHE A 59 2.46 10.66 -6.61
CA PHE A 59 1.44 9.81 -7.20
C PHE A 59 1.25 10.04 -8.71
N GLU A 60 1.65 11.22 -9.20
CA GLU A 60 1.72 11.52 -10.63
C GLU A 60 3.08 11.08 -11.27
N GLY A 61 3.82 10.19 -10.62
CA GLY A 61 5.05 9.61 -11.14
C GLY A 61 6.28 10.51 -11.02
N MET A 62 6.22 11.59 -10.25
CA MET A 62 7.37 12.47 -10.05
C MET A 62 8.41 11.84 -9.11
N SER A 63 9.69 12.01 -9.47
CA SER A 63 10.79 11.60 -8.60
C SER A 63 10.93 12.54 -7.39
N ILE A 64 11.53 12.08 -6.28
CA ILE A 64 11.84 12.93 -5.12
C ILE A 64 12.63 14.18 -5.54
N ARG A 65 13.57 14.06 -6.51
CA ARG A 65 14.33 15.21 -7.03
C ARG A 65 13.45 16.20 -7.81
N SER A 66 12.45 15.70 -8.54
CA SER A 66 11.48 16.56 -9.23
C SER A 66 10.57 17.27 -8.24
N VAL A 67 10.06 16.54 -7.24
CA VAL A 67 9.24 17.13 -6.17
C VAL A 67 10.04 18.20 -5.41
N GLN A 68 11.31 17.96 -5.08
CA GLN A 68 12.18 18.98 -4.48
C GLN A 68 12.22 20.27 -5.32
N ARG A 69 12.43 20.15 -6.65
CA ARG A 69 12.50 21.34 -7.53
C ARG A 69 11.19 22.12 -7.60
N VAL A 70 10.06 21.42 -7.55
CA VAL A 70 8.73 22.04 -7.64
C VAL A 70 8.30 22.67 -6.31
N THR A 71 8.56 21.97 -5.20
CA THR A 71 8.05 22.38 -3.88
C THR A 71 9.06 23.18 -3.04
N GLY A 72 10.35 23.16 -3.39
CA GLY A 72 11.42 23.72 -2.58
C GLY A 72 11.78 22.90 -1.33
N LEU A 73 11.03 21.80 -1.03
CA LEU A 73 11.30 20.95 0.14
C LEU A 73 12.60 20.17 -0.05
N CYS A 74 13.42 20.05 0.98
CA CYS A 74 14.67 19.30 0.87
C CYS A 74 14.42 17.78 0.75
N ARG A 75 15.35 17.06 0.12
CA ARG A 75 15.21 15.62 -0.14
C ARG A 75 15.09 14.79 1.13
N GLN A 76 15.79 15.19 2.19
CA GLN A 76 15.71 14.48 3.48
C GLN A 76 14.32 14.63 4.07
N THR A 77 13.75 15.84 4.09
CA THR A 77 12.37 16.08 4.54
C THR A 77 11.35 15.25 3.76
N LEU A 78 11.52 15.15 2.42
CA LEU A 78 10.65 14.31 1.58
C LEU A 78 10.83 12.81 1.88
N ALA A 79 12.04 12.36 2.16
CA ALA A 79 12.32 10.99 2.53
C ALA A 79 11.70 10.64 3.90
N ASP A 80 11.89 11.50 4.89
CA ASP A 80 11.33 11.33 6.24
C ASP A 80 9.80 11.37 6.22
N LEU A 81 9.21 12.25 5.40
CA LEU A 81 7.77 12.31 5.15
C LEU A 81 7.23 10.97 4.63
N ILE A 82 7.89 10.39 3.62
CA ILE A 82 7.49 9.09 3.06
C ILE A 82 7.49 8.02 4.14
N VAL A 83 8.52 7.95 4.97
CA VAL A 83 8.63 6.93 6.02
C VAL A 83 7.55 7.12 7.08
N MET A 84 7.37 8.35 7.56
CA MET A 84 6.38 8.66 8.60
C MET A 84 4.96 8.34 8.12
N VAL A 85 4.53 8.94 7.01
CA VAL A 85 3.18 8.73 6.47
C VAL A 85 2.98 7.28 6.05
N GLY A 86 4.01 6.64 5.46
CA GLY A 86 3.95 5.24 5.06
C GLY A 86 3.74 4.28 6.23
N THR A 87 4.44 4.49 7.34
CA THR A 87 4.24 3.70 8.57
C THR A 87 2.81 3.87 9.12
N ASN A 88 2.30 5.10 9.10
CA ASN A 88 0.93 5.38 9.52
C ASN A 88 -0.10 4.72 8.56
N CYS A 89 0.14 4.79 7.25
CA CYS A 89 -0.72 4.12 6.26
C CYS A 89 -0.72 2.59 6.40
N GLN A 90 0.39 1.96 6.79
CA GLN A 90 0.41 0.51 7.08
C GLN A 90 -0.56 0.17 8.21
N ARG A 91 -0.54 0.94 9.31
CA ARG A 91 -1.47 0.75 10.44
C ARG A 91 -2.91 1.02 10.01
N LEU A 92 -3.15 2.11 9.29
CA LEU A 92 -4.46 2.46 8.76
C LEU A 92 -5.06 1.33 7.92
N LEU A 93 -4.29 0.79 6.97
CA LEU A 93 -4.74 -0.29 6.10
C LEU A 93 -5.10 -1.54 6.91
N ALA A 94 -4.24 -1.95 7.86
CA ALA A 94 -4.48 -3.10 8.72
C ALA A 94 -5.72 -2.92 9.63
N ASN A 95 -6.02 -1.69 10.05
CA ASN A 95 -7.17 -1.40 10.91
C ASN A 95 -8.48 -1.24 10.13
N LYS A 96 -8.42 -0.62 8.93
CA LYS A 96 -9.61 -0.31 8.11
C LYS A 96 -10.03 -1.47 7.20
N ILE A 97 -9.07 -2.23 6.67
CA ILE A 97 -9.35 -3.35 5.79
C ILE A 97 -9.28 -4.64 6.62
N LYS A 98 -10.37 -4.95 7.30
CA LYS A 98 -10.48 -6.10 8.20
C LYS A 98 -11.84 -6.75 8.04
N ALA A 99 -11.83 -8.06 7.78
CA ALA A 99 -13.04 -8.87 7.60
C ALA A 99 -14.05 -8.26 6.59
N VAL A 100 -13.52 -7.70 5.48
CA VAL A 100 -14.35 -7.12 4.42
C VAL A 100 -14.99 -8.25 3.61
N PRO A 101 -16.31 -8.23 3.37
CA PRO A 101 -16.95 -9.22 2.51
C PRO A 101 -16.48 -9.01 1.06
N VAL A 102 -15.93 -10.07 0.47
CA VAL A 102 -15.41 -10.09 -0.90
C VAL A 102 -16.02 -11.26 -1.68
N LYS A 103 -16.04 -11.17 -3.01
CA LYS A 103 -16.59 -12.22 -3.88
C LYS A 103 -15.56 -12.87 -4.80
N ASP A 104 -14.63 -12.07 -5.32
CA ASP A 104 -13.62 -12.52 -6.28
C ASP A 104 -12.33 -11.72 -6.10
N VAL A 105 -11.27 -12.40 -5.72
CA VAL A 105 -9.96 -11.80 -5.43
C VAL A 105 -8.94 -12.30 -6.44
N GLN A 106 -8.27 -11.37 -7.11
CA GLN A 106 -7.16 -11.66 -8.01
C GLN A 106 -5.84 -11.32 -7.33
N ILE A 107 -4.87 -12.20 -7.49
CA ILE A 107 -3.55 -12.10 -6.86
C ILE A 107 -2.45 -12.18 -7.92
N ASP A 108 -1.44 -11.31 -7.81
CA ASP A 108 -0.25 -11.31 -8.67
C ASP A 108 0.94 -10.68 -7.94
N GLU A 109 2.16 -10.90 -8.45
CA GLU A 109 3.38 -10.31 -7.92
C GLU A 109 3.99 -9.30 -8.89
N LEU A 110 4.31 -8.13 -8.36
CA LEU A 110 5.01 -7.09 -9.11
C LEU A 110 6.50 -7.07 -8.73
N TRP A 111 7.36 -7.38 -9.72
CA TRP A 111 8.81 -7.29 -9.55
C TRP A 111 9.31 -5.86 -9.52
N SER A 112 10.25 -5.60 -8.66
CA SER A 112 11.08 -4.40 -8.56
C SER A 112 12.46 -4.76 -8.00
N PHE A 113 13.31 -3.78 -7.70
CA PHE A 113 14.53 -3.98 -6.96
C PHE A 113 14.92 -2.75 -6.14
N VAL A 114 15.71 -2.97 -5.11
CA VAL A 114 16.21 -1.92 -4.21
C VAL A 114 17.72 -1.79 -4.35
N GLY A 115 18.20 -0.57 -4.61
CA GLY A 115 19.60 -0.24 -4.75
C GLY A 115 20.25 -0.82 -5.99
N MET A 116 20.22 -2.12 -6.17
CA MET A 116 20.78 -2.86 -7.31
C MET A 116 20.01 -4.15 -7.55
N LYS A 117 20.14 -4.73 -8.75
CA LYS A 117 19.55 -6.05 -9.08
C LYS A 117 20.26 -7.17 -8.30
N GLU A 118 19.58 -8.28 -8.09
CA GLU A 118 20.05 -9.42 -7.31
C GLU A 118 21.42 -9.91 -7.77
N LYS A 119 21.63 -10.11 -9.07
CA LYS A 119 22.93 -10.52 -9.63
C LYS A 119 24.07 -9.58 -9.20
N THR A 120 23.81 -8.25 -9.22
CA THR A 120 24.81 -7.24 -8.81
C THR A 120 25.03 -7.26 -7.30
N ARG A 121 24.01 -7.53 -6.52
CA ARG A 121 24.07 -7.67 -5.05
C ARG A 121 25.04 -8.77 -4.66
N PHE A 122 24.92 -9.94 -5.25
CA PHE A 122 25.84 -11.06 -5.02
C PHE A 122 27.28 -10.71 -5.39
N ILE A 123 27.51 -10.13 -6.58
CA ILE A 123 28.85 -9.75 -7.01
C ILE A 123 29.48 -8.72 -6.05
N ARG A 124 28.68 -7.76 -5.54
CA ARG A 124 29.18 -6.70 -4.65
C ARG A 124 29.07 -7.06 -3.16
N GLN A 125 28.65 -8.25 -2.81
CA GLN A 125 28.48 -8.76 -1.43
C GLN A 125 27.70 -7.78 -0.54
N ARG A 126 26.58 -7.26 -1.05
CA ARG A 126 25.71 -6.34 -0.30
C ARG A 126 24.67 -7.10 0.51
N GLY A 127 24.24 -6.50 1.64
CA GLY A 127 23.24 -7.06 2.54
C GLY A 127 21.87 -7.31 1.90
N ALA A 128 21.00 -8.00 2.62
CA ALA A 128 19.67 -8.42 2.16
C ALA A 128 18.68 -7.26 1.87
N ASP A 129 18.97 -6.05 2.34
CA ASP A 129 18.16 -4.84 2.04
C ASP A 129 18.29 -4.36 0.59
N PHE A 130 19.21 -4.96 -0.17
CA PHE A 130 19.43 -4.71 -1.59
C PHE A 130 19.04 -5.93 -2.39
N GLY A 131 18.79 -5.73 -3.68
CA GLY A 131 18.47 -6.82 -4.59
C GLY A 131 17.02 -6.78 -5.06
N ASP A 132 16.55 -7.92 -5.57
CA ASP A 132 15.19 -8.07 -6.06
C ASP A 132 14.18 -7.93 -4.93
N SER A 133 13.08 -7.27 -5.24
CA SER A 133 11.97 -7.04 -4.31
C SER A 133 10.66 -7.28 -5.05
N TRP A 134 9.83 -8.13 -4.51
CA TRP A 134 8.53 -8.48 -5.06
C TRP A 134 7.43 -7.92 -4.19
N THR A 135 6.40 -7.40 -4.80
CA THR A 135 5.20 -6.94 -4.13
C THR A 135 4.07 -7.87 -4.48
N PHE A 136 3.64 -8.68 -3.51
CA PHE A 136 2.45 -9.49 -3.59
C PHE A 136 1.24 -8.60 -3.37
N ILE A 137 0.21 -8.69 -4.21
CA ILE A 137 -0.95 -7.81 -4.17
C ILE A 137 -2.21 -8.63 -4.40
N ALA A 138 -3.24 -8.40 -3.58
CA ALA A 138 -4.56 -8.94 -3.76
C ALA A 138 -5.56 -7.81 -4.01
N ILE A 139 -6.33 -7.90 -5.10
CA ILE A 139 -7.38 -6.95 -5.47
C ILE A 139 -8.73 -7.66 -5.53
N GLU A 140 -9.75 -7.07 -4.94
CA GLU A 140 -11.12 -7.49 -5.13
C GLU A 140 -11.61 -6.98 -6.50
N ARG A 141 -12.19 -7.89 -7.30
CA ARG A 141 -12.50 -7.67 -8.70
C ARG A 141 -13.53 -6.58 -8.94
N ASP A 142 -14.63 -6.58 -8.22
CA ASP A 142 -15.77 -5.71 -8.48
C ASP A 142 -15.55 -4.31 -7.91
N THR A 143 -15.11 -4.22 -6.66
CA THR A 143 -14.86 -2.96 -5.96
C THR A 143 -13.49 -2.34 -6.26
N LYS A 144 -12.56 -3.10 -6.86
CA LYS A 144 -11.15 -2.72 -7.09
C LYS A 144 -10.37 -2.48 -5.80
N LEU A 145 -10.89 -2.90 -4.65
CA LEU A 145 -10.22 -2.73 -3.37
C LEU A 145 -8.94 -3.57 -3.32
N ILE A 146 -7.81 -2.92 -3.04
CA ILE A 146 -6.59 -3.64 -2.65
C ILE A 146 -6.80 -4.14 -1.23
N VAL A 147 -7.09 -5.43 -1.09
CA VAL A 147 -7.40 -6.04 0.22
C VAL A 147 -6.15 -6.29 1.04
N ALA A 148 -5.05 -6.65 0.39
CA ALA A 148 -3.76 -6.86 1.04
C ALA A 148 -2.58 -6.63 0.09
N HIS A 149 -1.43 -6.28 0.65
CA HIS A 149 -0.15 -6.30 -0.04
C HIS A 149 0.98 -6.69 0.92
N GLU A 150 2.05 -7.27 0.37
CA GLU A 150 3.27 -7.63 1.09
C GLU A 150 4.49 -7.43 0.21
N VAL A 151 5.58 -6.93 0.80
CA VAL A 151 6.84 -6.71 0.10
C VAL A 151 7.89 -7.66 0.65
N GLY A 152 8.49 -8.45 -0.22
CA GLY A 152 9.52 -9.40 0.18
C GLY A 152 10.21 -10.08 -1.01
N LEU A 153 10.72 -11.26 -0.81
CA LEU A 153 11.25 -12.12 -1.86
C LEU A 153 10.11 -12.93 -2.50
N ARG A 154 10.32 -13.45 -3.71
CA ARG A 154 9.34 -14.35 -4.35
C ARG A 154 9.49 -15.77 -3.81
N ASP A 155 9.22 -15.94 -2.53
CA ASP A 155 9.42 -17.17 -1.78
C ASP A 155 8.19 -17.61 -0.98
N HIS A 156 8.29 -18.78 -0.38
CA HIS A 156 7.23 -19.37 0.44
C HIS A 156 6.91 -18.50 1.68
N SER A 157 7.92 -17.95 2.35
CA SER A 157 7.75 -17.18 3.59
C SER A 157 6.94 -15.90 3.36
N THR A 158 7.28 -15.15 2.29
CA THR A 158 6.56 -13.94 1.90
C THR A 158 5.13 -14.27 1.47
N CYS A 159 4.94 -15.37 0.71
CA CYS A 159 3.62 -15.84 0.30
C CYS A 159 2.73 -16.16 1.52
N VAL A 160 3.25 -16.87 2.52
CA VAL A 160 2.52 -17.18 3.76
C VAL A 160 2.13 -15.91 4.51
N THR A 161 3.07 -14.98 4.69
CA THR A 161 2.81 -13.70 5.37
C THR A 161 1.74 -12.90 4.64
N PHE A 162 1.81 -12.84 3.31
CA PHE A 162 0.84 -12.18 2.46
C PHE A 162 -0.56 -12.81 2.58
N LEU A 163 -0.66 -14.13 2.45
CA LEU A 163 -1.96 -14.82 2.51
C LEU A 163 -2.63 -14.71 3.88
N ARG A 164 -1.86 -14.66 4.98
CA ARG A 164 -2.42 -14.35 6.31
C ARG A 164 -3.01 -12.95 6.37
N LYS A 165 -2.43 -11.96 5.66
CA LYS A 165 -3.02 -10.63 5.54
C LYS A 165 -4.31 -10.66 4.72
N VAL A 166 -4.36 -11.45 3.63
CA VAL A 166 -5.59 -11.65 2.84
C VAL A 166 -6.67 -12.28 3.71
N ASP A 167 -6.33 -13.30 4.50
CA ASP A 167 -7.27 -13.96 5.41
C ASP A 167 -7.86 -12.99 6.43
N ALA A 168 -7.02 -12.20 7.10
CA ALA A 168 -7.46 -11.21 8.09
C ALA A 168 -8.27 -10.05 7.46
N ALA A 169 -7.99 -9.70 6.21
CA ALA A 169 -8.65 -8.61 5.51
C ALA A 169 -10.02 -8.98 4.94
N THR A 170 -10.29 -10.26 4.71
CA THR A 170 -11.48 -10.74 3.99
C THR A 170 -12.43 -11.53 4.88
N SER A 171 -13.72 -11.54 4.52
CA SER A 171 -14.73 -12.38 5.15
C SER A 171 -15.62 -13.06 4.12
N GLY A 172 -16.33 -14.10 4.58
CA GLY A 172 -17.22 -14.90 3.73
C GLY A 172 -16.47 -15.92 2.86
N ARG A 173 -17.20 -16.54 1.94
CA ARG A 173 -16.65 -17.42 0.90
C ARG A 173 -16.45 -16.62 -0.39
N PHE A 174 -15.34 -16.81 -1.06
CA PHE A 174 -14.98 -16.06 -2.28
C PHE A 174 -14.10 -16.89 -3.22
N GLN A 175 -14.05 -16.48 -4.48
CA GLN A 175 -13.13 -17.04 -5.45
C GLN A 175 -11.76 -16.36 -5.35
N VAL A 176 -10.69 -17.14 -5.49
CA VAL A 176 -9.31 -16.65 -5.63
C VAL A 176 -8.74 -17.09 -6.98
N THR A 177 -8.21 -16.14 -7.73
CA THR A 177 -7.44 -16.45 -8.95
C THR A 177 -6.02 -15.90 -8.82
N THR A 178 -5.03 -16.76 -9.07
CA THR A 178 -3.60 -16.39 -9.07
C THR A 178 -2.95 -16.71 -10.40
N ASP A 179 -1.72 -16.23 -10.60
CA ASP A 179 -0.84 -16.77 -11.63
C ASP A 179 -0.35 -18.19 -11.28
N GLY A 180 0.54 -18.76 -12.14
CA GLY A 180 1.10 -20.10 -11.97
C GLY A 180 2.20 -20.24 -10.90
N LEU A 181 2.34 -19.31 -9.95
CA LEU A 181 3.36 -19.43 -8.89
C LEU A 181 3.06 -20.62 -7.98
N ARG A 182 3.99 -21.59 -7.91
CA ARG A 182 3.83 -22.83 -7.12
C ARG A 182 3.56 -22.60 -5.63
N ALA A 183 4.04 -21.50 -5.07
CA ALA A 183 3.78 -21.19 -3.66
C ALA A 183 2.29 -21.08 -3.33
N TYR A 184 1.45 -20.64 -4.27
CA TYR A 184 0.01 -20.52 -4.04
C TYR A 184 -0.70 -21.88 -3.97
N THR A 185 -0.31 -22.86 -4.77
CA THR A 185 -0.97 -24.19 -4.78
C THR A 185 -0.94 -24.88 -3.44
N MET A 186 0.11 -24.65 -2.65
CA MET A 186 0.25 -25.19 -1.30
C MET A 186 -0.38 -24.29 -0.23
N ASN A 187 -0.14 -22.99 -0.32
CA ASN A 187 -0.44 -22.07 0.77
C ASN A 187 -1.87 -21.54 0.76
N VAL A 188 -2.53 -21.39 -0.41
CA VAL A 188 -3.93 -20.94 -0.48
C VAL A 188 -4.86 -21.94 0.20
N PRO A 189 -4.81 -23.27 -0.09
CA PRO A 189 -5.62 -24.25 0.63
C PRO A 189 -5.31 -24.32 2.13
N PHE A 190 -4.05 -24.17 2.51
CA PHE A 190 -3.63 -24.27 3.90
C PHE A 190 -4.07 -23.07 4.76
N ILE A 191 -4.03 -21.86 4.22
CA ILE A 191 -4.30 -20.62 4.99
C ILE A 191 -5.76 -20.19 4.86
N LEU A 192 -6.30 -20.17 3.63
CA LEU A 192 -7.66 -19.72 3.39
C LEU A 192 -8.71 -20.87 3.50
N GLY A 193 -8.26 -22.11 3.39
CA GLY A 193 -9.07 -23.30 3.63
C GLY A 193 -10.35 -23.36 2.78
N SER A 194 -11.42 -23.88 3.36
CA SER A 194 -12.74 -24.03 2.71
C SER A 194 -13.44 -22.70 2.40
N ARG A 195 -12.86 -21.57 2.80
CA ARG A 195 -13.42 -20.24 2.49
C ARG A 195 -13.27 -19.84 1.02
N VAL A 196 -12.43 -20.53 0.26
CA VAL A 196 -12.12 -20.11 -1.11
C VAL A 196 -12.40 -21.20 -2.14
N ASP A 197 -12.84 -20.76 -3.32
CA ASP A 197 -12.78 -21.50 -4.56
C ASP A 197 -11.56 -21.01 -5.34
N PHE A 198 -10.54 -21.88 -5.48
CA PHE A 198 -9.22 -21.47 -5.94
C PHE A 198 -8.91 -22.00 -7.34
N ALA A 199 -8.48 -21.11 -8.22
CA ALA A 199 -7.98 -21.43 -9.55
C ALA A 199 -6.68 -20.68 -9.86
N GLN A 200 -5.89 -21.24 -10.78
CA GLN A 200 -4.75 -20.57 -11.39
C GLN A 200 -5.01 -20.26 -12.85
N LEU A 201 -4.49 -19.13 -13.33
CA LEU A 201 -4.42 -18.78 -14.75
C LEU A 201 -2.96 -18.88 -15.20
N ILE A 202 -2.63 -19.97 -15.89
CA ILE A 202 -1.28 -20.23 -16.35
C ILE A 202 -1.15 -19.68 -17.77
N LYS A 203 -0.29 -18.68 -17.97
CA LYS A 203 0.00 -18.09 -19.27
C LYS A 203 1.22 -18.76 -19.87
N ILE A 204 1.06 -19.29 -21.08
CA ILE A 204 2.12 -19.90 -21.87
C ILE A 204 2.61 -18.87 -22.87
N TYR A 205 3.91 -18.58 -22.83
CA TYR A 205 4.56 -17.59 -23.68
C TYR A 205 5.29 -18.26 -24.83
N ALA A 206 5.30 -17.62 -26.01
CA ALA A 206 6.08 -18.07 -27.14
C ALA A 206 7.58 -18.05 -26.84
N ASN A 207 8.28 -19.09 -27.25
CA ASN A 207 9.74 -19.18 -27.12
C ASN A 207 10.39 -18.48 -28.32
N ASN A 208 10.35 -17.17 -28.41
CA ASN A 208 10.91 -16.41 -29.54
C ASN A 208 12.39 -16.14 -29.28
N GLN A 209 13.25 -16.92 -29.91
CA GLN A 209 14.73 -16.72 -29.91
C GLN A 209 15.19 -15.40 -30.56
N ALA A 210 14.31 -14.74 -31.32
CA ALA A 210 14.58 -13.49 -32.03
C ALA A 210 14.11 -12.22 -31.25
N GLU A 211 13.57 -12.38 -30.05
CA GLU A 211 13.05 -11.23 -29.29
C GLU A 211 14.18 -10.32 -28.80
N THR A 212 14.05 -9.05 -29.14
CA THR A 212 14.86 -8.01 -28.52
C THR A 212 14.52 -7.91 -27.04
N ARG A 213 15.49 -7.60 -26.20
CA ARG A 213 15.39 -7.49 -24.72
C ARG A 213 14.20 -6.69 -24.21
N TYR A 214 13.48 -6.01 -25.06
CA TYR A 214 12.40 -5.05 -24.75
C TYR A 214 11.06 -5.38 -25.41
N SER A 215 10.98 -6.43 -26.21
CA SER A 215 9.71 -6.87 -26.78
C SER A 215 8.84 -7.51 -25.71
N PRO A 216 7.53 -7.19 -25.67
CA PRO A 216 6.61 -7.90 -24.78
C PRO A 216 6.51 -9.36 -25.21
N ALA A 217 6.57 -10.28 -24.25
CA ALA A 217 6.40 -11.70 -24.51
C ALA A 217 4.99 -11.96 -25.10
N VAL A 218 4.93 -12.71 -26.20
CA VAL A 218 3.66 -13.06 -26.86
C VAL A 218 3.02 -14.22 -26.10
N ILE A 219 1.80 -14.03 -25.63
CA ILE A 219 1.00 -15.08 -25.00
C ILE A 219 0.45 -15.97 -26.12
N VAL A 220 0.83 -17.25 -26.10
CA VAL A 220 0.34 -18.27 -27.06
C VAL A 220 -0.98 -18.84 -26.60
N SER A 221 -1.10 -19.13 -25.30
CA SER A 221 -2.33 -19.65 -24.69
C SER A 221 -2.40 -19.27 -23.20
N ALA A 222 -3.59 -19.34 -22.67
CA ALA A 222 -3.85 -19.19 -21.26
C ALA A 222 -4.70 -20.36 -20.79
N GLU A 223 -4.18 -21.14 -19.85
CA GLU A 223 -4.84 -22.31 -19.28
C GLU A 223 -5.46 -21.95 -17.95
N LYS A 224 -6.74 -22.22 -17.78
CA LYS A 224 -7.48 -22.07 -16.54
C LYS A 224 -7.45 -23.40 -15.79
N GLN A 225 -6.84 -23.41 -14.62
CA GLN A 225 -6.63 -24.60 -13.83
C GLN A 225 -7.36 -24.49 -12.49
N PRO A 226 -8.53 -25.12 -12.31
CA PRO A 226 -9.17 -25.26 -11.01
C PRO A 226 -8.27 -26.07 -10.08
N ILE A 227 -8.02 -25.58 -8.86
CA ILE A 227 -7.16 -26.25 -7.86
C ILE A 227 -7.97 -26.75 -6.68
N MET A 228 -8.95 -25.96 -6.20
CA MET A 228 -9.74 -26.30 -5.03
C MET A 228 -11.14 -25.69 -5.11
N GLY A 229 -12.15 -26.43 -4.63
CA GLY A 229 -13.54 -25.99 -4.64
C GLY A 229 -14.16 -26.03 -6.03
N GLN A 230 -15.05 -25.10 -6.30
CA GLN A 230 -15.78 -25.00 -7.59
C GLN A 230 -15.65 -23.56 -8.14
N PRO A 231 -14.46 -23.16 -8.61
CA PRO A 231 -14.28 -21.82 -9.15
C PRO A 231 -15.11 -21.62 -10.43
N GLU A 232 -15.78 -20.49 -10.52
CA GLU A 232 -16.53 -20.10 -11.71
C GLU A 232 -15.56 -19.79 -12.86
N GLU A 233 -15.58 -20.60 -13.90
CA GLU A 233 -14.62 -20.56 -15.00
C GLU A 233 -14.58 -19.21 -15.72
N THR A 234 -15.74 -18.53 -15.86
CA THR A 234 -15.84 -17.22 -16.51
C THR A 234 -15.14 -16.12 -15.71
N LYS A 235 -14.92 -16.32 -14.41
CA LYS A 235 -14.26 -15.39 -13.51
C LYS A 235 -12.77 -15.68 -13.34
N ILE A 236 -12.26 -16.82 -13.81
CA ILE A 236 -10.83 -17.12 -13.75
C ILE A 236 -10.08 -16.17 -14.68
N SER A 237 -9.50 -15.11 -14.11
CA SER A 237 -8.81 -14.03 -14.81
C SER A 237 -7.87 -13.28 -13.85
N THR A 238 -6.78 -12.71 -14.38
CA THR A 238 -5.84 -11.83 -13.68
C THR A 238 -5.86 -10.39 -14.23
N SER A 239 -6.84 -10.06 -15.07
CA SER A 239 -6.86 -8.79 -15.81
C SER A 239 -6.95 -7.55 -14.91
N HIS A 240 -7.67 -7.61 -13.80
CA HIS A 240 -7.81 -6.47 -12.88
C HIS A 240 -6.53 -6.21 -12.10
N ILE A 241 -5.87 -7.26 -11.60
CA ILE A 241 -4.59 -7.10 -10.90
C ILE A 241 -3.48 -6.65 -11.87
N GLU A 242 -3.47 -7.14 -13.12
CA GLU A 242 -2.53 -6.68 -14.14
C GLU A 242 -2.75 -5.20 -14.49
N ARG A 243 -4.00 -4.77 -14.60
CA ARG A 243 -4.34 -3.35 -14.78
C ARG A 243 -3.89 -2.50 -13.61
N PHE A 244 -4.03 -3.00 -12.38
CA PHE A 244 -3.52 -2.34 -11.19
C PHE A 244 -1.98 -2.26 -11.21
N ASN A 245 -1.30 -3.33 -11.57
CA ASN A 245 0.16 -3.37 -11.72
C ASN A 245 0.66 -2.32 -12.72
N LEU A 246 -0.07 -2.12 -13.84
CA LEU A 246 0.21 -1.04 -14.78
C LEU A 246 0.02 0.33 -14.12
N THR A 247 -1.07 0.52 -13.38
CA THR A 247 -1.33 1.77 -12.63
C THR A 247 -0.19 2.07 -11.66
N LEU A 248 0.28 1.07 -10.90
CA LEU A 248 1.39 1.24 -9.98
C LEU A 248 2.68 1.67 -10.69
N ARG A 249 2.97 1.07 -11.86
CA ARG A 249 4.14 1.44 -12.68
C ARG A 249 4.04 2.84 -13.27
N THR A 250 2.85 3.29 -13.61
CA THR A 250 2.61 4.64 -14.15
C THR A 250 2.70 5.69 -13.05
N CYS A 251 2.05 5.45 -11.91
CA CYS A 251 1.92 6.41 -10.82
C CYS A 251 3.15 6.47 -9.91
N LEU A 252 3.86 5.37 -9.72
CA LEU A 252 5.04 5.36 -8.86
C LEU A 252 6.34 5.22 -9.67
N ARG A 253 7.10 6.30 -9.75
CA ARG A 253 8.35 6.36 -10.51
C ARG A 253 9.31 5.21 -10.21
N ARG A 254 9.32 4.69 -9.00
CA ARG A 254 10.19 3.58 -8.56
C ARG A 254 9.89 2.23 -9.19
N PHE A 255 8.71 2.06 -9.79
CA PHE A 255 8.30 0.85 -10.51
C PHE A 255 8.44 0.98 -12.04
N THR A 256 8.82 2.17 -12.53
CA THR A 256 9.05 2.38 -13.96
C THR A 256 10.24 1.53 -14.41
N ARG A 257 10.03 0.69 -15.42
CA ARG A 257 11.08 -0.16 -15.99
C ARG A 257 12.10 0.67 -16.79
N LEU A 258 13.31 0.16 -16.91
CA LEU A 258 14.39 0.70 -17.75
C LEU A 258 14.82 2.12 -17.38
N THR A 259 14.70 2.49 -16.12
CA THR A 259 15.17 3.79 -15.60
C THR A 259 16.04 3.58 -14.35
N ILE A 260 16.80 4.64 -13.98
CA ILE A 260 17.56 4.68 -12.73
C ILE A 260 16.70 5.10 -11.52
N ALA A 261 15.37 5.13 -11.69
CA ALA A 261 14.43 5.64 -10.70
C ALA A 261 14.05 4.63 -9.60
N HIS A 262 14.66 3.45 -9.61
CA HIS A 262 14.44 2.42 -8.59
C HIS A 262 14.72 2.92 -7.17
N SER A 263 14.10 2.28 -6.19
CA SER A 263 14.29 2.60 -4.76
C SER A 263 15.72 2.35 -4.32
N LYS A 264 16.24 3.22 -3.45
CA LYS A 264 17.60 3.09 -2.89
C LYS A 264 17.62 2.49 -1.50
N SER A 265 16.46 2.35 -0.86
CA SER A 265 16.28 1.81 0.49
C SER A 265 14.97 1.03 0.57
N LEU A 266 15.00 -0.15 1.16
CA LEU A 266 13.83 -1.01 1.35
C LEU A 266 12.78 -0.31 2.22
N LYS A 267 13.18 0.34 3.31
CA LYS A 267 12.27 1.11 4.18
C LYS A 267 11.42 2.11 3.41
N HIS A 268 12.05 2.93 2.54
CA HIS A 268 11.33 3.91 1.71
C HIS A 268 10.51 3.25 0.60
N HIS A 269 10.95 2.07 0.13
CA HIS A 269 10.23 1.31 -0.87
C HIS A 269 8.90 0.81 -0.31
N VAL A 270 8.92 0.16 0.84
CA VAL A 270 7.75 -0.35 1.56
C VAL A 270 6.81 0.81 1.97
N ALA A 271 7.37 1.86 2.56
CA ALA A 271 6.59 3.02 3.03
C ALA A 271 5.80 3.69 1.89
N MET A 272 6.45 3.94 0.75
CA MET A 272 5.76 4.59 -0.38
C MET A 272 4.67 3.71 -0.98
N GLN A 273 4.83 2.40 -0.97
CA GLN A 273 3.79 1.48 -1.41
C GLN A 273 2.57 1.56 -0.49
N ALA A 274 2.77 1.54 0.82
CA ALA A 274 1.68 1.66 1.78
C ALA A 274 0.89 2.95 1.60
N ILE A 275 1.57 4.10 1.38
CA ILE A 275 0.90 5.37 1.08
C ILE A 275 0.06 5.25 -0.20
N PHE A 276 0.65 4.68 -1.26
CA PHE A 276 -0.03 4.54 -2.54
C PHE A 276 -1.25 3.62 -2.44
N MET A 277 -1.14 2.47 -1.76
CA MET A 277 -2.27 1.55 -1.56
C MET A 277 -3.41 2.22 -0.77
N ALA A 278 -3.07 2.99 0.26
CA ALA A 278 -4.05 3.75 1.03
C ALA A 278 -4.73 4.84 0.16
N TRP A 279 -3.94 5.62 -0.59
CA TRP A 279 -4.48 6.62 -1.52
C TRP A 279 -5.33 5.98 -2.63
N TYR A 280 -4.88 4.87 -3.22
CA TYR A 280 -5.63 4.15 -4.24
C TYR A 280 -6.99 3.71 -3.72
N ASN A 281 -7.04 3.12 -2.53
CA ASN A 281 -8.26 2.63 -1.92
C ASN A 281 -9.21 3.75 -1.49
N PHE A 282 -8.70 4.79 -0.84
CA PHE A 282 -9.55 5.79 -0.18
C PHE A 282 -9.65 7.13 -0.93
N GLY A 283 -8.66 7.49 -1.76
CA GLY A 283 -8.61 8.79 -2.43
C GLY A 283 -8.89 8.74 -3.94
N ARG A 284 -8.42 7.69 -4.62
CA ARG A 284 -8.51 7.62 -6.08
C ARG A 284 -9.91 7.21 -6.55
N LYS A 285 -10.57 8.10 -7.30
CA LYS A 285 -11.85 7.80 -7.98
C LYS A 285 -11.62 6.93 -9.21
N HIS A 286 -12.52 5.99 -9.46
CA HIS A 286 -12.49 5.10 -10.61
C HIS A 286 -13.71 5.33 -11.51
N GLU A 287 -13.49 5.48 -12.80
CA GLU A 287 -14.56 5.62 -13.79
C GLU A 287 -15.48 4.39 -13.81
N THR A 288 -14.90 3.19 -13.80
CA THR A 288 -15.65 1.93 -13.75
C THR A 288 -16.48 1.74 -12.48
N LEU A 289 -16.19 2.48 -11.41
CA LEU A 289 -16.97 2.54 -10.18
C LEU A 289 -17.90 3.78 -10.13
N LYS A 290 -18.19 4.39 -11.28
CA LYS A 290 -19.05 5.58 -11.39
C LYS A 290 -18.55 6.73 -10.49
N GLY A 291 -17.24 6.96 -10.47
CA GLY A 291 -16.61 8.02 -9.68
C GLY A 291 -16.41 7.70 -8.19
N LYS A 292 -16.77 6.50 -7.72
CA LYS A 292 -16.45 6.06 -6.36
C LYS A 292 -15.00 5.64 -6.24
N THR A 293 -14.47 5.67 -5.02
CA THR A 293 -13.21 5.01 -4.68
C THR A 293 -13.45 3.52 -4.36
N PRO A 294 -12.42 2.66 -4.41
CA PRO A 294 -12.54 1.27 -3.98
C PRO A 294 -13.09 1.12 -2.56
N ALA A 295 -12.66 1.95 -1.62
CA ALA A 295 -13.15 1.94 -0.25
C ALA A 295 -14.65 2.31 -0.17
N MET A 296 -15.11 3.28 -0.97
CA MET A 296 -16.54 3.61 -1.06
C MET A 296 -17.36 2.47 -1.66
N ALA A 297 -16.85 1.81 -2.68
CA ALA A 297 -17.51 0.67 -3.31
C ALA A 297 -17.59 -0.55 -2.37
N SER A 298 -16.68 -0.66 -1.42
CA SER A 298 -16.62 -1.72 -0.40
C SER A 298 -17.30 -1.34 0.92
N GLY A 299 -17.91 -0.15 1.03
CA GLY A 299 -18.57 0.32 2.26
C GLY A 299 -17.62 0.70 3.40
N LEU A 300 -16.34 0.96 3.09
CA LEU A 300 -15.33 1.33 4.09
C LEU A 300 -15.19 2.85 4.27
N SER A 301 -15.80 3.64 3.38
CA SER A 301 -15.81 5.10 3.42
C SER A 301 -17.03 5.63 2.69
N ASP A 302 -17.58 6.75 3.13
CA ASP A 302 -18.74 7.40 2.49
C ASP A 302 -18.30 8.38 1.39
N ASN A 303 -17.08 8.90 1.46
CA ASN A 303 -16.55 9.91 0.56
C ASN A 303 -15.08 9.64 0.19
N PRO A 304 -14.60 10.17 -0.95
CA PRO A 304 -13.20 10.10 -1.31
C PRO A 304 -12.37 10.99 -0.40
N TRP A 305 -11.22 10.49 0.07
CA TRP A 305 -10.31 11.27 0.88
C TRP A 305 -9.34 12.08 0.01
N THR A 306 -9.11 13.32 0.38
CA THR A 306 -7.99 14.11 -0.11
C THR A 306 -6.67 13.54 0.45
N VAL A 307 -5.54 13.87 -0.17
CA VAL A 307 -4.23 13.47 0.36
C VAL A 307 -3.97 14.08 1.73
N ARG A 308 -4.50 15.27 2.01
CA ARG A 308 -4.48 15.90 3.33
C ARG A 308 -5.22 15.05 4.36
N GLU A 309 -6.47 14.70 4.09
CA GLU A 309 -7.28 13.85 4.98
C GLU A 309 -6.62 12.48 5.18
N LEU A 310 -6.04 11.89 4.13
CA LEU A 310 -5.28 10.64 4.26
C LEU A 310 -4.14 10.75 5.27
N ILE A 311 -3.36 11.84 5.24
CA ILE A 311 -2.27 12.08 6.20
C ILE A 311 -2.82 12.20 7.63
N GLU A 312 -3.88 13.00 7.82
CA GLU A 312 -4.49 13.27 9.13
C GLU A 312 -5.11 12.00 9.73
N ILE A 313 -5.90 11.26 8.94
CA ILE A 313 -6.55 10.02 9.37
C ILE A 313 -5.52 8.91 9.64
N ALA A 314 -4.48 8.79 8.80
CA ALA A 314 -3.43 7.80 9.00
C ALA A 314 -2.60 8.08 10.27
N ALA A 315 -2.41 9.34 10.63
CA ALA A 315 -1.72 9.71 11.87
C ALA A 315 -2.51 9.36 13.13
N ALA A 316 -3.85 9.30 13.04
CA ALA A 316 -4.74 8.95 14.13
C ALA A 316 -5.02 7.44 14.25
N ALA A 317 -4.63 6.63 13.25
CA ALA A 317 -4.83 5.19 13.21
C ALA A 317 -3.74 4.45 14.01
#